data_ba75673f10b0a0615a2769e01d26e30d
#
_entry.id   ba75673f10b0a0615a2769e01d26e30d
#
_cell.length_a   1.000
_cell.length_b   1.000
_cell.length_c   1.000
_cell.angle_alpha   90.00
_cell.angle_beta   90.00
_cell.angle_gamma   90.00
#
_symmetry.space_group_name_H-M   'P 1'
#
loop_
_entity.id
_entity.type
_entity.pdbx_description
1 polymer ?
#
loop_
_entity_poly.entity_id
_entity_poly.type
_entity_poly.pdbx_seq_one_letter_code
_entity_poly.pdbx_strand_id
1 'polypeptide(L)'
;NPWTLGAVLHEVSHNLQSDLGLSRPVPRNIARRLLDAGLPASVAGTWARWNREIFADLSGLLLGGPAVVGSLMDVIGRSPEQTLTFVAGKPHPTPYMRTLISCELLRRLGFVQAAARHSRAWRRIYPDPTAGNIPRAMLQTFDRANPIVVDAVCFQPYQELGGRNLADVQGFRLDHQEMVEEAARRLAAGTDPGIVPERFLIAAARHALDNRLARPGVIATNFYRELERR
;
A
#
# COMPACT_ATOMS: atom_id res chain seq x y z
N ASN A 1 8.36 13.65 -8.86
CA ASN A 1 8.16 14.29 -7.56
C ASN A 1 8.54 13.32 -6.43
N PRO A 2 9.23 13.76 -5.37
CA PRO A 2 9.70 12.87 -4.31
C PRO A 2 8.56 12.13 -3.59
N TRP A 3 7.41 12.73 -3.44
CA TRP A 3 6.25 12.13 -2.75
C TRP A 3 5.53 11.05 -3.55
N THR A 4 5.81 10.87 -4.84
CA THR A 4 5.32 9.75 -5.65
C THR A 4 6.33 8.61 -5.74
N LEU A 5 7.54 8.78 -5.21
CA LEU A 5 8.59 7.75 -5.22
C LEU A 5 8.25 6.52 -4.36
N GLY A 6 7.19 6.58 -3.54
CA GLY A 6 6.62 5.37 -2.93
C GLY A 6 6.26 4.28 -3.94
N ALA A 7 5.99 4.65 -5.20
CA ALA A 7 5.80 3.69 -6.30
C ALA A 7 7.06 2.84 -6.58
N VAL A 8 8.27 3.33 -6.29
CA VAL A 8 9.50 2.54 -6.43
C VAL A 8 9.48 1.34 -5.47
N LEU A 9 8.95 1.51 -4.27
CA LEU A 9 8.81 0.42 -3.30
C LEU A 9 7.82 -0.65 -3.79
N HIS A 10 6.77 -0.25 -4.52
CA HIS A 10 5.86 -1.16 -5.19
C HIS A 10 6.58 -1.97 -6.28
N GLU A 11 7.35 -1.32 -7.16
CA GLU A 11 8.08 -2.00 -8.25
C GLU A 11 9.13 -2.98 -7.71
N VAL A 12 9.89 -2.58 -6.69
CA VAL A 12 10.84 -3.48 -6.02
C VAL A 12 10.13 -4.69 -5.42
N SER A 13 8.93 -4.51 -4.90
CA SER A 13 8.14 -5.58 -4.28
C SER A 13 7.66 -6.65 -5.27
N HIS A 14 7.54 -6.34 -6.56
CA HIS A 14 7.28 -7.36 -7.58
C HIS A 14 8.42 -8.37 -7.68
N ASN A 15 9.67 -7.90 -7.68
CA ASN A 15 10.84 -8.79 -7.68
C ASN A 15 10.93 -9.56 -6.37
N LEU A 16 10.69 -8.88 -5.25
CA LEU A 16 10.74 -9.47 -3.91
C LEU A 16 9.75 -10.65 -3.75
N GLN A 17 8.54 -10.57 -4.30
CA GLN A 17 7.61 -11.69 -4.28
C GLN A 17 8.18 -12.94 -4.96
N SER A 18 8.87 -12.75 -6.07
CA SER A 18 9.51 -13.84 -6.82
C SER A 18 10.72 -14.41 -6.08
N ASP A 19 11.59 -13.52 -5.60
CA ASP A 19 12.85 -13.88 -4.93
C ASP A 19 12.60 -14.62 -3.61
N LEU A 20 11.53 -14.26 -2.91
CA LEU A 20 11.08 -14.95 -1.70
C LEU A 20 10.30 -16.24 -1.97
N GLY A 21 10.11 -16.64 -3.23
CA GLY A 21 9.35 -17.86 -3.59
C GLY A 21 7.83 -17.76 -3.37
N LEU A 22 7.29 -16.56 -3.10
CA LEU A 22 5.90 -16.34 -2.68
C LEU A 22 4.91 -16.25 -3.84
N SER A 23 5.37 -16.31 -5.09
CA SER A 23 4.52 -16.17 -6.28
C SER A 23 3.47 -17.27 -6.46
N ARG A 24 3.70 -18.46 -5.88
CA ARG A 24 2.75 -19.58 -5.92
C ARG A 24 1.95 -19.76 -4.61
N PRO A 25 2.56 -19.74 -3.41
CA PRO A 25 1.83 -20.00 -2.18
C PRO A 25 0.82 -18.91 -1.85
N VAL A 26 1.15 -17.63 -2.06
CA VAL A 26 0.25 -16.51 -1.73
C VAL A 26 -1.10 -16.59 -2.47
N PRO A 27 -1.17 -16.65 -3.81
CA PRO A 27 -2.47 -16.71 -4.49
C PRO A 27 -3.27 -17.97 -4.16
N ARG A 28 -2.62 -19.11 -3.94
CA ARG A 28 -3.29 -20.34 -3.50
C ARG A 28 -3.92 -20.16 -2.11
N ASN A 29 -3.19 -19.52 -1.20
CA ASN A 29 -3.68 -19.26 0.15
C ASN A 29 -4.84 -18.27 0.15
N ILE A 30 -4.76 -17.20 -0.65
CA ILE A 30 -5.86 -16.25 -0.85
C ILE A 30 -7.12 -17.00 -1.32
N ALA A 31 -7.02 -17.76 -2.41
CA ALA A 31 -8.17 -18.47 -2.97
C ALA A 31 -8.79 -19.42 -1.95
N ARG A 32 -7.97 -20.27 -1.32
CA ARG A 32 -8.43 -21.25 -0.32
C ARG A 32 -9.18 -20.56 0.82
N ARG A 33 -8.59 -19.54 1.45
CA ARG A 33 -9.17 -18.87 2.61
C ARG A 33 -10.47 -18.14 2.30
N LEU A 34 -10.57 -17.56 1.10
CA LEU A 34 -11.82 -16.93 0.65
C LEU A 34 -12.93 -17.97 0.43
N LEU A 35 -12.57 -19.12 -0.17
CA LEU A 35 -13.53 -20.25 -0.34
C LEU A 35 -13.95 -20.84 1.01
N ASP A 36 -13.02 -21.06 1.93
CA ASP A 36 -13.28 -21.55 3.28
C ASP A 36 -14.19 -20.58 4.06
N ALA A 37 -14.09 -19.27 3.78
CA ALA A 37 -14.98 -18.27 4.32
C ALA A 37 -16.35 -18.19 3.60
N GLY A 38 -16.62 -19.06 2.64
CA GLY A 38 -17.89 -19.14 1.91
C GLY A 38 -18.09 -18.04 0.87
N LEU A 39 -17.00 -17.44 0.34
CA LEU A 39 -17.10 -16.48 -0.75
C LEU A 39 -17.25 -17.22 -2.10
N PRO A 40 -17.93 -16.61 -3.09
CA PRO A 40 -18.08 -17.21 -4.41
C PRO A 40 -16.73 -17.51 -5.08
N ALA A 41 -16.63 -18.64 -5.79
CA ALA A 41 -15.39 -19.04 -6.48
C ALA A 41 -14.89 -18.00 -7.50
N SER A 42 -15.81 -17.30 -8.17
CA SER A 42 -15.47 -16.19 -9.08
C SER A 42 -14.80 -15.01 -8.38
N VAL A 43 -15.23 -14.69 -7.15
CA VAL A 43 -14.63 -13.68 -6.28
C VAL A 43 -13.26 -14.16 -5.83
N ALA A 44 -13.16 -15.36 -5.26
CA ALA A 44 -11.88 -15.93 -4.80
C ALA A 44 -10.84 -16.02 -5.92
N GLY A 45 -11.25 -16.44 -7.11
CA GLY A 45 -10.37 -16.49 -8.29
C GLY A 45 -9.91 -15.11 -8.76
N THR A 46 -10.75 -14.09 -8.65
CA THR A 46 -10.39 -12.70 -8.97
C THR A 46 -9.34 -12.16 -8.00
N TRP A 47 -9.53 -12.31 -6.70
CA TRP A 47 -8.57 -11.91 -5.69
C TRP A 47 -7.23 -12.64 -5.83
N ALA A 48 -7.25 -13.95 -6.09
CA ALA A 48 -6.03 -14.72 -6.31
C ALA A 48 -5.27 -14.24 -7.56
N ARG A 49 -5.96 -13.85 -8.64
CA ARG A 49 -5.33 -13.31 -9.85
C ARG A 49 -4.69 -11.95 -9.58
N TRP A 50 -5.27 -11.14 -8.71
CA TRP A 50 -4.77 -9.83 -8.32
C TRP A 50 -3.58 -9.87 -7.35
N ASN A 51 -3.20 -11.07 -6.88
CA ASN A 51 -2.23 -11.22 -5.79
C ASN A 51 -0.90 -10.49 -6.03
N ARG A 52 -0.41 -10.47 -7.28
CA ARG A 52 0.88 -9.86 -7.61
C ARG A 52 0.89 -8.36 -7.31
N GLU A 53 -0.16 -7.66 -7.71
CA GLU A 53 -0.33 -6.23 -7.46
C GLU A 53 -0.63 -5.94 -5.99
N ILE A 54 -1.49 -6.78 -5.39
CA ILE A 54 -1.81 -6.65 -3.96
C ILE A 54 -0.55 -6.88 -3.12
N PHE A 55 0.25 -7.89 -3.44
CA PHE A 55 1.52 -8.14 -2.76
C PHE A 55 2.45 -6.95 -2.88
N ALA A 56 2.60 -6.39 -4.08
CA ALA A 56 3.47 -5.23 -4.32
C ALA A 56 3.03 -3.99 -3.53
N ASP A 57 1.72 -3.69 -3.49
CA ASP A 57 1.18 -2.60 -2.68
C ASP A 57 1.41 -2.80 -1.18
N LEU A 58 1.11 -4.00 -0.67
CA LEU A 58 1.22 -4.29 0.76
C LEU A 58 2.68 -4.41 1.21
N SER A 59 3.55 -5.06 0.43
CA SER A 59 4.98 -5.13 0.70
C SER A 59 5.63 -3.75 0.63
N GLY A 60 5.30 -2.94 -0.36
CA GLY A 60 5.75 -1.54 -0.45
C GLY A 60 5.35 -0.73 0.79
N LEU A 61 4.14 -0.95 1.31
CA LEU A 61 3.66 -0.33 2.54
C LEU A 61 4.44 -0.83 3.77
N LEU A 62 4.73 -2.12 3.86
CA LEU A 62 5.58 -2.69 4.92
C LEU A 62 7.01 -2.13 4.90
N LEU A 63 7.49 -1.65 3.76
CA LEU A 63 8.81 -1.03 3.60
C LEU A 63 8.82 0.46 3.97
N GLY A 64 7.78 1.21 3.61
CA GLY A 64 7.76 2.68 3.68
C GLY A 64 6.65 3.28 4.56
N GLY A 65 5.78 2.45 5.14
CA GLY A 65 4.75 2.89 6.09
C GLY A 65 3.58 3.67 5.48
N PRO A 66 2.87 4.45 6.32
CA PRO A 66 1.65 5.17 5.92
C PRO A 66 1.80 6.09 4.71
N ALA A 67 2.98 6.66 4.51
CA ALA A 67 3.27 7.56 3.40
C ALA A 67 3.09 6.90 2.02
N VAL A 68 3.31 5.58 1.93
CA VAL A 68 3.15 4.82 0.67
C VAL A 68 1.71 4.82 0.19
N VAL A 69 0.73 4.80 1.10
CA VAL A 69 -0.69 4.86 0.72
C VAL A 69 -1.03 6.19 0.04
N GLY A 70 -0.51 7.31 0.56
CA GLY A 70 -0.66 8.60 -0.08
C GLY A 70 -0.03 8.65 -1.47
N SER A 71 1.18 8.08 -1.63
CA SER A 71 1.85 7.96 -2.93
C SER A 71 1.02 7.10 -3.90
N LEU A 72 0.48 5.98 -3.44
CA LEU A 72 -0.40 5.12 -4.23
C LEU A 72 -1.64 5.90 -4.71
N MET A 73 -2.32 6.62 -3.80
CA MET A 73 -3.50 7.41 -4.15
C MET A 73 -3.21 8.43 -5.26
N ASP A 74 -2.05 9.09 -5.24
CA ASP A 74 -1.65 10.04 -6.28
C ASP A 74 -1.37 9.36 -7.63
N VAL A 75 -0.84 8.14 -7.61
CA VAL A 75 -0.51 7.39 -8.84
C VAL A 75 -1.76 6.80 -9.50
N ILE A 76 -2.67 6.21 -8.69
CA ILE A 76 -3.83 5.50 -9.22
C ILE A 76 -5.12 6.34 -9.23
N GLY A 77 -5.15 7.48 -8.54
CA GLY A 77 -6.28 8.40 -8.54
C GLY A 77 -6.42 9.08 -9.91
N ARG A 78 -7.54 8.80 -10.57
CA ARG A 78 -7.90 9.32 -11.90
C ARG A 78 -9.35 9.79 -11.87
N SER A 79 -9.94 10.04 -13.03
CA SER A 79 -11.38 10.29 -13.10
C SER A 79 -12.18 9.11 -12.49
N PRO A 80 -13.42 9.35 -12.01
CA PRO A 80 -14.26 8.27 -11.49
C PRO A 80 -14.40 7.09 -12.45
N GLU A 81 -14.54 7.36 -13.76
CA GLU A 81 -14.67 6.33 -14.79
C GLU A 81 -13.45 5.40 -14.80
N GLN A 82 -12.24 5.96 -14.68
CA GLN A 82 -11.00 5.17 -14.69
C GLN A 82 -10.75 4.46 -13.35
N THR A 83 -11.00 5.17 -12.23
CA THR A 83 -10.72 4.63 -10.88
C THR A 83 -11.71 3.52 -10.49
N LEU A 84 -12.95 3.57 -10.98
CA LEU A 84 -14.00 2.59 -10.73
C LEU A 84 -14.10 1.51 -11.82
N THR A 85 -13.16 1.47 -12.76
CA THR A 85 -13.16 0.47 -13.84
C THR A 85 -12.59 -0.86 -13.36
N PHE A 86 -13.41 -1.90 -13.47
CA PHE A 86 -13.01 -3.28 -13.36
C PHE A 86 -12.75 -3.88 -14.75
N VAL A 87 -11.61 -4.55 -14.91
CA VAL A 87 -11.29 -5.25 -16.16
C VAL A 87 -11.18 -6.75 -15.89
N ALA A 88 -12.14 -7.51 -16.39
CA ALA A 88 -12.19 -8.95 -16.19
C ALA A 88 -10.92 -9.63 -16.73
N GLY A 89 -10.39 -10.60 -16.00
CA GLY A 89 -9.20 -11.37 -16.40
C GLY A 89 -7.86 -10.64 -16.26
N LYS A 90 -7.83 -9.33 -15.98
CA LYS A 90 -6.58 -8.60 -15.80
C LYS A 90 -5.97 -8.84 -14.40
N PRO A 91 -4.64 -8.75 -14.28
CA PRO A 91 -3.94 -8.98 -13.00
C PRO A 91 -4.05 -7.79 -12.02
N HIS A 92 -4.46 -6.61 -12.50
CA HIS A 92 -4.53 -5.41 -11.69
C HIS A 92 -5.89 -5.29 -11.01
N PRO A 93 -5.93 -5.10 -9.68
CA PRO A 93 -7.17 -4.76 -8.99
C PRO A 93 -7.74 -3.42 -9.48
N THR A 94 -9.05 -3.27 -9.34
CA THR A 94 -9.68 -1.96 -9.53
C THR A 94 -8.99 -0.91 -8.66
N PRO A 95 -8.56 0.24 -9.20
CA PRO A 95 -7.83 1.26 -8.44
C PRO A 95 -8.53 1.68 -7.14
N TYR A 96 -9.86 1.79 -7.19
CA TYR A 96 -10.67 2.08 -6.00
C TYR A 96 -10.39 1.12 -4.83
N MET A 97 -10.30 -0.17 -5.10
CA MET A 97 -10.08 -1.20 -4.09
C MET A 97 -8.65 -1.22 -3.55
N ARG A 98 -7.64 -0.90 -4.38
CA ARG A 98 -6.22 -0.93 -3.96
C ARG A 98 -5.94 -0.03 -2.75
N THR A 99 -6.45 1.21 -2.77
CA THR A 99 -6.32 2.12 -1.62
C THR A 99 -6.95 1.56 -0.35
N LEU A 100 -8.15 0.97 -0.46
CA LEU A 100 -8.86 0.42 0.69
C LEU A 100 -8.20 -0.85 1.25
N ILE A 101 -7.59 -1.67 0.39
CA ILE A 101 -6.78 -2.82 0.79
C ILE A 101 -5.56 -2.35 1.61
N SER A 102 -4.87 -1.33 1.12
CA SER A 102 -3.72 -0.74 1.83
C SER A 102 -4.13 -0.10 3.17
N CYS A 103 -5.31 0.53 3.25
CA CYS A 103 -5.85 1.06 4.50
C CYS A 103 -6.12 -0.05 5.53
N GLU A 104 -6.57 -1.24 5.12
CA GLU A 104 -6.77 -2.38 6.02
C GLU A 104 -5.43 -2.82 6.62
N LEU A 105 -4.36 -2.91 5.84
CA LEU A 105 -3.04 -3.22 6.37
C LEU A 105 -2.57 -2.16 7.38
N LEU A 106 -2.72 -0.86 7.07
CA LEU A 106 -2.38 0.22 8.02
C LEU A 106 -3.10 0.06 9.36
N ARG A 107 -4.40 -0.25 9.32
CA ARG A 107 -5.20 -0.47 10.51
C ARG A 107 -4.64 -1.62 11.35
N ARG A 108 -4.24 -2.72 10.71
CA ARG A 108 -3.69 -3.91 11.38
C ARG A 108 -2.29 -3.70 11.95
N LEU A 109 -1.51 -2.80 11.34
CA LEU A 109 -0.19 -2.40 11.84
C LEU A 109 -0.26 -1.36 12.99
N GLY A 110 -1.47 -0.97 13.42
CA GLY A 110 -1.67 0.02 14.48
C GLY A 110 -1.76 1.47 13.99
N PHE A 111 -1.61 1.76 12.70
CA PHE A 111 -1.74 3.10 12.12
C PHE A 111 -3.21 3.47 11.85
N VAL A 112 -4.07 3.30 12.85
CA VAL A 112 -5.54 3.42 12.73
C VAL A 112 -5.97 4.81 12.23
N GLN A 113 -5.32 5.88 12.72
CA GLN A 113 -5.67 7.25 12.33
C GLN A 113 -5.29 7.53 10.87
N ALA A 114 -4.12 7.06 10.41
CA ALA A 114 -3.70 7.18 9.02
C ALA A 114 -4.64 6.38 8.09
N ALA A 115 -4.98 5.15 8.45
CA ALA A 115 -5.94 4.32 7.73
C ALA A 115 -7.29 5.03 7.56
N ALA A 116 -7.82 5.56 8.65
CA ALA A 116 -9.10 6.28 8.65
C ALA A 116 -9.04 7.57 7.81
N ARG A 117 -7.93 8.33 7.88
CA ARG A 117 -7.72 9.56 7.09
C ARG A 117 -7.71 9.25 5.59
N HIS A 118 -6.89 8.29 5.15
CA HIS A 118 -6.79 7.91 3.73
C HIS A 118 -8.10 7.32 3.22
N SER A 119 -8.73 6.41 3.94
CA SER A 119 -10.00 5.80 3.56
C SER A 119 -11.12 6.84 3.42
N ARG A 120 -11.24 7.79 4.38
CA ARG A 120 -12.23 8.88 4.29
C ARG A 120 -11.97 9.80 3.12
N ALA A 121 -10.71 10.20 2.89
CA ALA A 121 -10.34 11.04 1.75
C ALA A 121 -10.69 10.35 0.42
N TRP A 122 -10.34 9.08 0.29
CA TRP A 122 -10.61 8.29 -0.91
C TRP A 122 -12.11 8.12 -1.20
N ARG A 123 -12.88 7.77 -0.18
CA ARG A 123 -14.35 7.64 -0.30
C ARG A 123 -15.06 8.98 -0.55
N ARG A 124 -14.45 10.11 -0.15
CA ARG A 124 -14.98 11.45 -0.48
C ARG A 124 -14.77 11.79 -1.96
N ILE A 125 -13.64 11.38 -2.54
CA ILE A 125 -13.34 11.61 -3.96
C ILE A 125 -14.20 10.69 -4.84
N TYR A 126 -14.42 9.45 -4.39
CA TYR A 126 -15.19 8.41 -5.09
C TYR A 126 -16.34 7.91 -4.19
N PRO A 127 -17.40 8.70 -4.03
CA PRO A 127 -18.46 8.42 -3.05
C PRO A 127 -19.35 7.23 -3.43
N ASP A 128 -19.50 6.96 -4.72
CA ASP A 128 -20.34 5.89 -5.23
C ASP A 128 -19.54 4.89 -6.08
N PRO A 129 -19.05 3.79 -5.47
CA PRO A 129 -18.34 2.77 -6.23
C PRO A 129 -19.23 1.97 -7.18
N THR A 130 -20.57 2.12 -7.10
CA THR A 130 -21.50 1.44 -8.00
C THR A 130 -21.69 2.20 -9.33
N ALA A 131 -21.21 3.44 -9.42
CA ALA A 131 -21.22 4.23 -10.64
C ALA A 131 -20.27 3.69 -11.73
N GLY A 132 -19.33 2.81 -11.35
CA GLY A 132 -18.45 2.10 -12.28
C GLY A 132 -19.01 0.74 -12.70
N ASN A 133 -18.13 -0.09 -13.22
CA ASN A 133 -18.47 -1.45 -13.66
C ASN A 133 -17.91 -2.54 -12.73
N ILE A 134 -17.59 -2.22 -11.47
CA ILE A 134 -17.12 -3.20 -10.51
C ILE A 134 -18.23 -4.24 -10.27
N PRO A 135 -17.97 -5.54 -10.44
CA PRO A 135 -19.00 -6.55 -10.27
C PRO A 135 -19.65 -6.47 -8.88
N ARG A 136 -20.97 -6.54 -8.85
CA ARG A 136 -21.74 -6.44 -7.60
C ARG A 136 -21.26 -7.42 -6.53
N ALA A 137 -20.92 -8.65 -6.92
CA ALA A 137 -20.39 -9.65 -6.01
C ALA A 137 -19.08 -9.21 -5.34
N MET A 138 -18.21 -8.50 -6.08
CA MET A 138 -16.96 -7.95 -5.53
C MET A 138 -17.24 -6.84 -4.51
N LEU A 139 -18.17 -5.92 -4.81
CA LEU A 139 -18.55 -4.85 -3.87
C LEU A 139 -19.22 -5.41 -2.61
N GLN A 140 -20.17 -6.32 -2.76
CA GLN A 140 -20.92 -6.89 -1.64
C GLN A 140 -20.07 -7.75 -0.70
N THR A 141 -18.98 -8.36 -1.22
CA THR A 141 -18.12 -9.22 -0.44
C THR A 141 -16.83 -8.53 0.02
N PHE A 142 -16.58 -7.28 -0.40
CA PHE A 142 -15.32 -6.59 -0.19
C PHE A 142 -14.91 -6.52 1.27
N ASP A 143 -15.81 -6.08 2.15
CA ASP A 143 -15.53 -5.90 3.59
C ASP A 143 -15.21 -7.22 4.30
N ARG A 144 -15.68 -8.36 3.77
CA ARG A 144 -15.34 -9.70 4.26
C ARG A 144 -14.02 -10.21 3.64
N ALA A 145 -13.84 -9.99 2.35
CA ALA A 145 -12.69 -10.49 1.60
C ALA A 145 -11.40 -9.74 1.96
N ASN A 146 -11.47 -8.42 2.07
CA ASN A 146 -10.30 -7.56 2.26
C ASN A 146 -9.44 -7.95 3.49
N PRO A 147 -9.97 -8.09 4.72
CA PRO A 147 -9.15 -8.52 5.86
C PRO A 147 -8.58 -9.93 5.70
N ILE A 148 -9.29 -10.86 5.02
CA ILE A 148 -8.79 -12.21 4.75
C ILE A 148 -7.59 -12.17 3.80
N VAL A 149 -7.66 -11.33 2.75
CA VAL A 149 -6.59 -11.17 1.78
C VAL A 149 -5.37 -10.52 2.39
N VAL A 150 -5.54 -9.44 3.16
CA VAL A 150 -4.44 -8.79 3.88
C VAL A 150 -3.79 -9.76 4.86
N ASP A 151 -4.59 -10.57 5.57
CA ASP A 151 -4.06 -11.61 6.44
C ASP A 151 -3.26 -12.66 5.68
N ALA A 152 -3.81 -13.16 4.59
CA ALA A 152 -3.14 -14.15 3.75
C ALA A 152 -1.80 -13.66 3.20
N VAL A 153 -1.69 -12.39 2.82
CA VAL A 153 -0.45 -11.82 2.27
C VAL A 153 0.57 -11.50 3.36
N CYS A 154 0.13 -10.83 4.43
CA CYS A 154 1.05 -10.17 5.36
C CYS A 154 1.25 -10.91 6.69
N PHE A 155 0.26 -11.65 7.17
CA PHE A 155 0.27 -12.21 8.53
C PHE A 155 0.22 -13.74 8.59
N GLN A 156 0.05 -14.39 7.45
CA GLN A 156 0.15 -15.86 7.37
C GLN A 156 1.62 -16.28 7.36
N PRO A 157 2.03 -17.25 8.20
CA PRO A 157 3.36 -17.86 8.10
C PRO A 157 3.53 -18.64 6.78
N TYR A 158 4.69 -18.48 6.15
CA TYR A 158 5.08 -19.20 4.93
C TYR A 158 6.37 -20.00 5.15
N GLN A 159 6.44 -21.22 4.63
CA GLN A 159 7.67 -22.06 4.71
C GLN A 159 8.83 -21.35 4.02
N GLU A 160 8.56 -20.67 2.92
CA GLU A 160 9.51 -19.87 2.14
C GLU A 160 10.15 -18.74 2.97
N LEU A 161 9.49 -18.30 4.03
CA LEU A 161 10.00 -17.31 4.99
C LEU A 161 10.52 -17.93 6.28
N GLY A 162 10.81 -19.24 6.29
CA GLY A 162 11.24 -19.94 7.49
C GLY A 162 10.15 -20.00 8.57
N GLY A 163 8.90 -20.11 8.19
CA GLY A 163 7.76 -20.17 9.11
C GLY A 163 7.34 -18.81 9.68
N ARG A 164 7.94 -17.70 9.21
CA ARG A 164 7.54 -16.34 9.56
C ARG A 164 6.52 -15.79 8.57
N ASN A 165 5.84 -14.73 8.94
CA ASN A 165 4.97 -13.97 8.04
C ASN A 165 5.72 -12.77 7.44
N LEU A 166 5.16 -12.17 6.40
CA LEU A 166 5.80 -11.08 5.67
C LEU A 166 5.95 -9.82 6.57
N ALA A 167 4.97 -9.53 7.42
CA ALA A 167 5.02 -8.37 8.31
C ALA A 167 6.11 -8.50 9.38
N ASP A 168 6.45 -9.72 9.81
CA ASP A 168 7.59 -9.96 10.71
C ASP A 168 8.95 -9.77 10.00
N VAL A 169 9.00 -10.08 8.70
CA VAL A 169 10.24 -9.97 7.91
C VAL A 169 10.52 -8.52 7.48
N GLN A 170 9.48 -7.76 7.13
CA GLN A 170 9.59 -6.42 6.54
C GLN A 170 8.95 -5.31 7.38
N GLY A 171 8.38 -5.62 8.54
CA GLY A 171 7.44 -4.78 9.27
C GLY A 171 7.87 -3.33 9.48
N PHE A 172 7.03 -2.41 9.01
CA PHE A 172 7.10 -1.01 9.39
C PHE A 172 6.40 -0.81 10.74
N ARG A 173 7.11 -0.24 11.70
CA ARG A 173 6.67 -0.11 13.10
C ARG A 173 6.48 1.36 13.49
N LEU A 174 5.96 1.60 14.69
CA LEU A 174 5.73 2.95 15.22
C LEU A 174 7.04 3.72 15.39
N ASP A 175 8.13 3.06 15.84
CA ASP A 175 9.45 3.67 15.94
C ASP A 175 10.00 4.12 14.57
N HIS A 176 9.73 3.37 13.51
CA HIS A 176 10.07 3.79 12.15
C HIS A 176 9.27 5.03 11.73
N GLN A 177 8.00 5.13 12.14
CA GLN A 177 7.20 6.31 11.84
C GLN A 177 7.74 7.55 12.54
N GLU A 178 8.19 7.44 13.78
CA GLU A 178 8.83 8.54 14.51
C GLU A 178 10.10 9.03 13.78
N MET A 179 10.91 8.11 13.26
CA MET A 179 12.09 8.44 12.44
C MET A 179 11.68 9.19 11.16
N VAL A 180 10.62 8.73 10.49
CA VAL A 180 10.08 9.39 9.29
C VAL A 180 9.58 10.79 9.60
N GLU A 181 8.88 10.99 10.71
CA GLU A 181 8.35 12.28 11.12
C GLU A 181 9.45 13.27 11.48
N GLU A 182 10.48 12.82 12.18
CA GLU A 182 11.64 13.67 12.48
C GLU A 182 12.40 14.03 11.20
N ALA A 183 12.67 13.07 10.33
CA ALA A 183 13.30 13.33 9.04
C ALA A 183 12.47 14.31 8.18
N ALA A 184 11.14 14.21 8.24
CA ALA A 184 10.24 15.12 7.52
C ALA A 184 10.33 16.56 8.03
N ARG A 185 10.38 16.76 9.35
CA ARG A 185 10.57 18.10 9.95
C ARG A 185 11.90 18.73 9.52
N ARG A 186 12.97 17.96 9.60
CA ARG A 186 14.31 18.40 9.19
C ARG A 186 14.38 18.69 7.69
N LEU A 187 13.83 17.81 6.87
CA LEU A 187 13.75 18.00 5.43
C LEU A 187 12.97 19.28 5.07
N ALA A 188 11.84 19.53 5.73
CA ALA A 188 11.05 20.75 5.55
C ALA A 188 11.82 22.02 5.95
N ALA A 189 12.65 21.93 6.97
CA ALA A 189 13.50 23.04 7.45
C ALA A 189 14.80 23.21 6.60
N GLY A 190 15.11 22.30 5.69
CA GLY A 190 16.35 22.34 4.90
C GLY A 190 17.59 21.95 5.70
N THR A 191 17.42 21.25 6.81
CA THR A 191 18.50 20.69 7.64
C THR A 191 18.69 19.21 7.34
N ASP A 192 19.82 18.64 7.77
CA ASP A 192 20.16 17.22 7.59
C ASP A 192 19.05 16.33 8.21
N PRO A 193 18.38 15.47 7.44
CA PRO A 193 17.33 14.57 7.92
C PRO A 193 17.84 13.45 8.84
N GLY A 194 19.16 13.34 9.01
CA GLY A 194 19.80 12.30 9.80
C GLY A 194 20.06 11.02 9.03
N ILE A 195 20.64 10.04 9.72
CA ILE A 195 20.96 8.73 9.15
C ILE A 195 19.68 7.88 9.11
N VAL A 196 18.93 8.01 8.04
CA VAL A 196 17.72 7.19 7.79
C VAL A 196 17.86 6.44 6.46
N PRO A 197 17.30 5.23 6.34
CA PRO A 197 17.27 4.52 5.06
C PRO A 197 16.54 5.35 3.98
N GLU A 198 16.94 5.20 2.71
CA GLU A 198 16.37 5.95 1.58
C GLU A 198 14.84 5.81 1.49
N ARG A 199 14.31 4.61 1.81
CA ARG A 199 12.86 4.38 1.87
C ARG A 199 12.15 5.28 2.90
N PHE A 200 12.83 5.62 3.99
CA PHE A 200 12.29 6.55 5.01
C PHE A 200 12.45 8.00 4.59
N LEU A 201 13.47 8.33 3.81
CA LEU A 201 13.60 9.66 3.22
C LEU A 201 12.46 9.92 2.22
N ILE A 202 12.10 8.92 1.39
CA ILE A 202 10.94 8.97 0.51
C ILE A 202 9.65 9.17 1.33
N ALA A 203 9.48 8.40 2.40
CA ALA A 203 8.35 8.51 3.29
C ALA A 203 8.30 9.88 3.99
N ALA A 204 9.44 10.44 4.37
CA ALA A 204 9.56 11.75 5.00
C ALA A 204 9.13 12.89 4.05
N ALA A 205 9.53 12.83 2.78
CA ALA A 205 9.09 13.81 1.80
C ALA A 205 7.56 13.78 1.61
N ARG A 206 6.96 12.59 1.57
CA ARG A 206 5.50 12.44 1.51
C ARG A 206 4.83 12.92 2.79
N HIS A 207 5.34 12.55 3.95
CA HIS A 207 4.82 13.01 5.24
C HIS A 207 4.87 14.53 5.37
N ALA A 208 5.97 15.16 4.95
CA ALA A 208 6.11 16.61 4.95
C ALA A 208 5.06 17.30 4.05
N LEU A 209 4.76 16.72 2.89
CA LEU A 209 3.71 17.21 1.99
C LEU A 209 2.32 17.07 2.61
N ASP A 210 1.97 15.88 3.07
CA ASP A 210 0.64 15.57 3.62
C ASP A 210 0.29 16.42 4.86
N ASN A 211 1.31 16.75 5.66
CA ASN A 211 1.17 17.58 6.85
C ASN A 211 1.50 19.06 6.61
N ARG A 212 1.76 19.47 5.34
CA ARG A 212 2.04 20.86 4.95
C ARG A 212 3.18 21.50 5.74
N LEU A 213 4.23 20.74 6.05
CA LEU A 213 5.36 21.22 6.84
C LEU A 213 6.18 22.30 6.12
N ALA A 214 6.18 22.29 4.77
CA ALA A 214 6.75 23.31 3.92
C ALA A 214 6.03 23.34 2.56
N ARG A 215 6.36 24.33 1.72
CA ARG A 215 5.86 24.37 0.33
C ARG A 215 6.42 23.18 -0.47
N PRO A 216 5.65 22.60 -1.41
CA PRO A 216 6.09 21.43 -2.19
C PRO A 216 7.46 21.61 -2.86
N GLY A 217 7.72 22.78 -3.45
CA GLY A 217 9.01 23.08 -4.07
C GLY A 217 10.20 23.05 -3.09
N VAL A 218 9.99 23.52 -1.86
CA VAL A 218 11.01 23.47 -0.79
C VAL A 218 11.31 22.02 -0.40
N ILE A 219 10.26 21.21 -0.20
CA ILE A 219 10.41 19.79 0.12
C ILE A 219 11.18 19.07 -0.99
N ALA A 220 10.80 19.31 -2.26
CA ALA A 220 11.44 18.68 -3.41
C ALA A 220 12.93 19.07 -3.52
N THR A 221 13.25 20.36 -3.43
CA THR A 221 14.62 20.85 -3.49
C THR A 221 15.49 20.24 -2.38
N ASN A 222 14.98 20.23 -1.16
CA ASN A 222 15.74 19.70 -0.02
C ASN A 222 15.90 18.17 -0.12
N PHE A 223 14.87 17.45 -0.60
CA PHE A 223 14.93 16.02 -0.82
C PHE A 223 16.03 15.65 -1.84
N TYR A 224 16.06 16.31 -3.00
CA TYR A 224 17.06 16.00 -4.03
C TYR A 224 18.47 16.42 -3.61
N ARG A 225 18.61 17.55 -2.91
CA ARG A 225 19.91 17.94 -2.33
C ARG A 225 20.41 16.91 -1.33
N GLU A 226 19.54 16.33 -0.53
CA GLU A 226 19.93 15.28 0.41
C GLU A 226 20.29 13.99 -0.33
N LEU A 227 19.57 13.64 -1.37
CA LEU A 227 19.85 12.45 -2.18
C LEU A 227 21.20 12.53 -2.90
N GLU A 228 21.61 13.73 -3.34
CA GLU A 228 22.91 14.00 -3.96
C GLU A 228 24.11 13.90 -2.98
N ARG A 229 23.84 14.02 -1.67
CA ARG A 229 24.87 13.93 -0.63
C ARG A 229 25.16 12.52 -0.17
N ARG A 230 24.28 11.58 -0.46
CA ARG A 230 24.38 10.16 -0.07
C ARG A 230 25.11 9.33 -1.10
#